data_0df58dcd260943ad6cb7708f6ff1a4f6
#
_entry.id   0df58dcd260943ad6cb7708f6ff1a4f6
#
_cell.length_a   1.000
_cell.length_b   1.000
_cell.length_c   1.000
_cell.angle_alpha   90.00
_cell.angle_beta   90.00
_cell.angle_gamma   90.00
#
_symmetry.space_group_name_H-M   'P 1'
#
loop_
_entity.id
_entity.type
_entity.pdbx_description
1 polymer ?
#
loop_
_entity_poly.entity_id
_entity_poly.type
_entity_poly.pdbx_seq_one_letter_code
_entity_poly.pdbx_strand_id
1 'polypeptide(L)'
;MKIFTLLALVALSGSLRADWRDELSVRRGKFSKPRAQSANYDIGWSGVKAAEAQVKFSNAKSGVCKLEVKGGTVGLARVLYGMDGSLVSTCSASLSPSKLVMIEDYGKKIVTTKVDFTRKGATCLRKVSPPDKKPPKPKLFLFPKVHDPQSALLFLHSLPLRMGDSARLCVCAGNSGNHLEVKVTGREKLRVAERDWDTIRCAVKLGSVDKNLTLTPSKRLKNVTVWISDDKDRLLLRAEGEVFLGRVWAEMKSVEFAK
;
A
#
# COMPACT_ATOMS: atom_id res chain seq x y z
N MET A 1 58.93 -14.90 38.91
CA MET A 1 57.63 -14.32 39.30
C MET A 1 56.79 -14.22 38.04
N LYS A 2 55.76 -15.03 37.92
CA LYS A 2 55.00 -15.27 36.68
C LYS A 2 53.88 -14.28 36.56
N ILE A 3 53.87 -13.51 35.45
CA ILE A 3 52.83 -12.55 35.11
C ILE A 3 51.78 -13.30 34.28
N PHE A 4 50.59 -13.41 34.80
CA PHE A 4 49.42 -13.95 34.09
C PHE A 4 48.91 -12.96 33.08
N THR A 5 48.97 -13.30 31.79
CA THR A 5 48.36 -12.57 30.71
C THR A 5 46.89 -13.03 30.58
N LEU A 6 45.95 -12.22 31.01
CA LEU A 6 44.51 -12.47 30.88
C LEU A 6 44.09 -12.00 29.46
N LEU A 7 43.89 -12.96 28.56
CA LEU A 7 43.26 -12.67 27.25
C LEU A 7 41.78 -12.42 27.46
N ALA A 8 41.36 -11.16 27.39
CA ALA A 8 39.94 -10.79 27.29
C ALA A 8 39.49 -11.04 25.84
N LEU A 9 38.83 -12.14 25.60
CA LEU A 9 38.06 -12.37 24.37
C LEU A 9 36.84 -11.47 24.41
N VAL A 10 36.91 -10.26 23.81
CA VAL A 10 35.74 -9.45 23.50
C VAL A 10 35.02 -10.15 22.36
N ALA A 11 34.03 -10.95 22.71
CA ALA A 11 33.06 -11.43 21.74
C ALA A 11 32.29 -10.22 21.17
N LEU A 12 32.72 -9.74 20.00
CA LEU A 12 31.93 -8.86 19.17
C LEU A 12 30.71 -9.66 18.68
N SER A 13 29.68 -9.74 19.50
CA SER A 13 28.34 -10.11 19.09
C SER A 13 27.77 -8.95 18.27
N GLY A 14 28.30 -8.76 17.06
CA GLY A 14 27.64 -7.98 16.03
C GLY A 14 26.32 -8.67 15.78
N SER A 15 25.23 -8.10 16.31
CA SER A 15 23.89 -8.47 15.91
C SER A 15 23.83 -8.27 14.41
N LEU A 16 23.96 -9.33 13.63
CA LEU A 16 23.63 -9.36 12.22
C LEU A 16 22.14 -8.97 12.15
N ARG A 17 21.86 -7.67 12.03
CA ARG A 17 20.50 -7.23 11.69
C ARG A 17 20.23 -7.88 10.34
N ALA A 18 19.31 -8.84 10.35
CA ALA A 18 18.85 -9.47 9.13
C ALA A 18 18.45 -8.35 8.14
N ASP A 19 18.93 -8.47 6.91
CA ASP A 19 18.59 -7.51 5.87
C ASP A 19 17.09 -7.58 5.64
N TRP A 20 16.41 -6.44 5.69
CA TRP A 20 14.96 -6.37 5.48
C TRP A 20 14.51 -7.04 4.16
N ARG A 21 15.43 -7.14 3.18
CA ARG A 21 15.20 -7.76 1.87
C ARG A 21 15.03 -9.27 1.95
N ASP A 22 15.68 -9.91 2.94
CA ASP A 22 15.59 -11.35 3.16
C ASP A 22 14.32 -11.75 3.91
N GLU A 23 13.71 -10.79 4.60
CA GLU A 23 12.48 -10.97 5.35
C GLU A 23 11.21 -10.81 4.49
N LEU A 24 11.33 -10.43 3.21
CA LEU A 24 10.18 -10.22 2.35
C LEU A 24 9.41 -11.51 2.05
N SER A 25 8.10 -11.42 2.15
CA SER A 25 7.18 -12.49 1.77
C SER A 25 7.15 -12.63 0.25
N VAL A 26 7.62 -13.77 -0.26
CA VAL A 26 7.73 -14.03 -1.70
C VAL A 26 6.74 -15.07 -2.21
N ARG A 27 6.17 -15.89 -1.32
CA ARG A 27 5.22 -16.94 -1.69
C ARG A 27 3.80 -16.46 -1.47
N ARG A 28 3.04 -16.33 -2.55
CA ARG A 28 1.61 -16.08 -2.46
C ARG A 28 0.89 -17.27 -1.81
N GLY A 29 -0.19 -16.99 -1.11
CA GLY A 29 -1.10 -18.00 -0.59
C GLY A 29 -2.01 -18.58 -1.68
N LYS A 30 -2.90 -19.49 -1.27
CA LYS A 30 -3.85 -20.19 -2.14
C LYS A 30 -5.29 -19.63 -2.07
N PHE A 31 -5.51 -18.57 -1.30
CA PHE A 31 -6.85 -17.99 -1.19
C PHE A 31 -7.31 -17.43 -2.54
N SER A 32 -8.58 -17.59 -2.85
CA SER A 32 -9.14 -17.17 -4.14
C SER A 32 -9.02 -15.66 -4.34
N LYS A 33 -8.91 -15.23 -5.61
CA LYS A 33 -8.95 -13.82 -5.95
C LYS A 33 -10.33 -13.22 -5.62
N PRO A 34 -10.38 -11.92 -5.26
CA PRO A 34 -11.65 -11.25 -5.06
C PRO A 34 -12.49 -11.26 -6.35
N ARG A 35 -13.81 -11.23 -6.17
CA ARG A 35 -14.74 -11.04 -7.30
C ARG A 35 -14.55 -9.62 -7.87
N ALA A 36 -14.89 -9.47 -9.15
CA ALA A 36 -14.99 -8.14 -9.75
C ALA A 36 -16.04 -7.31 -9.00
N GLN A 37 -15.66 -6.08 -8.62
CA GLN A 37 -16.47 -5.25 -7.73
C GLN A 37 -16.16 -3.77 -7.90
N SER A 38 -17.10 -2.94 -7.46
CA SER A 38 -16.97 -1.50 -7.30
C SER A 38 -17.38 -1.12 -5.88
N ALA A 39 -16.46 -0.52 -5.12
CA ALA A 39 -16.71 -0.07 -3.75
C ALA A 39 -16.50 1.44 -3.63
N ASN A 40 -17.36 2.11 -2.88
CA ASN A 40 -17.26 3.52 -2.57
C ASN A 40 -16.77 3.70 -1.15
N TYR A 41 -15.90 4.69 -0.94
CA TYR A 41 -15.26 4.99 0.34
C TYR A 41 -15.46 6.45 0.70
N ASP A 42 -15.72 6.70 1.97
CA ASP A 42 -15.54 7.99 2.60
C ASP A 42 -14.14 8.04 3.21
N ILE A 43 -13.46 9.17 3.06
CA ILE A 43 -12.11 9.39 3.57
C ILE A 43 -12.16 10.67 4.42
N GLY A 44 -11.54 10.62 5.59
CA GLY A 44 -11.60 11.74 6.50
C GLY A 44 -10.32 11.97 7.30
N TRP A 45 -10.33 13.09 8.00
CA TRP A 45 -9.27 13.52 8.89
C TRP A 45 -9.88 14.03 10.20
N SER A 46 -9.39 13.51 11.33
CA SER A 46 -9.84 13.90 12.68
C SER A 46 -11.37 13.98 12.84
N GLY A 47 -12.06 12.94 12.32
CA GLY A 47 -13.53 12.82 12.43
C GLY A 47 -14.33 13.57 11.36
N VAL A 48 -13.69 14.39 10.51
CA VAL A 48 -14.35 15.13 9.45
C VAL A 48 -14.13 14.46 8.11
N LYS A 49 -15.20 14.24 7.33
CA LYS A 49 -15.12 13.75 5.96
C LYS A 49 -14.45 14.80 5.09
N ALA A 50 -13.40 14.39 4.36
CA ALA A 50 -12.56 15.26 3.56
C ALA A 50 -12.54 14.88 2.07
N ALA A 51 -12.76 13.61 1.75
CA ALA A 51 -12.74 13.10 0.38
C ALA A 51 -13.67 11.89 0.22
N GLU A 52 -13.94 11.56 -1.04
CA GLU A 52 -14.61 10.32 -1.44
C GLU A 52 -13.76 9.62 -2.49
N ALA A 53 -13.85 8.30 -2.54
CA ALA A 53 -13.20 7.51 -3.56
C ALA A 53 -14.06 6.33 -4.00
N GLN A 54 -13.99 6.00 -5.28
CA GLN A 54 -14.51 4.76 -5.85
C GLN A 54 -13.34 3.87 -6.22
N VAL A 55 -13.38 2.62 -5.79
CA VAL A 55 -12.39 1.58 -6.08
C VAL A 55 -13.06 0.48 -6.90
N LYS A 56 -12.64 0.30 -8.14
CA LYS A 56 -13.15 -0.75 -9.03
C LYS A 56 -12.08 -1.79 -9.26
N PHE A 57 -12.38 -3.03 -8.92
CA PHE A 57 -11.53 -4.19 -9.21
C PHE A 57 -12.17 -5.04 -10.30
N SER A 58 -11.38 -5.43 -11.29
CA SER A 58 -11.82 -6.31 -12.37
C SER A 58 -10.77 -7.36 -12.72
N ASN A 59 -11.25 -8.53 -13.15
CA ASN A 59 -10.44 -9.63 -13.65
C ASN A 59 -10.81 -9.85 -15.13
N ALA A 60 -9.86 -9.67 -16.03
CA ALA A 60 -10.08 -10.03 -17.41
C ALA A 60 -9.97 -11.55 -17.60
N LYS A 61 -10.66 -12.10 -18.62
CA LYS A 61 -10.56 -13.53 -19.01
C LYS A 61 -9.11 -13.93 -19.33
N SER A 62 -8.28 -12.97 -19.79
CA SER A 62 -6.84 -13.16 -20.03
C SER A 62 -6.00 -13.35 -18.75
N GLY A 63 -6.61 -13.29 -17.56
CA GLY A 63 -5.93 -13.36 -16.28
C GLY A 63 -5.29 -12.05 -15.81
N VAL A 64 -5.42 -10.96 -16.56
CA VAL A 64 -4.99 -9.63 -16.13
C VAL A 64 -5.95 -9.09 -15.08
N CYS A 65 -5.41 -8.64 -13.95
CA CYS A 65 -6.17 -7.95 -12.93
C CYS A 65 -5.99 -6.43 -13.09
N LYS A 66 -7.07 -5.68 -12.97
CA LYS A 66 -7.06 -4.22 -13.06
C LYS A 66 -7.71 -3.62 -11.82
N LEU A 67 -7.06 -2.64 -11.24
CA LEU A 67 -7.60 -1.77 -10.19
C LEU A 67 -7.70 -0.35 -10.72
N GLU A 68 -8.86 0.24 -10.57
CA GLU A 68 -9.13 1.63 -10.90
C GLU A 68 -9.63 2.33 -9.64
N VAL A 69 -8.99 3.43 -9.29
CA VAL A 69 -9.42 4.29 -8.18
C VAL A 69 -9.69 5.67 -8.76
N LYS A 70 -10.82 6.25 -8.40
CA LYS A 70 -11.15 7.65 -8.70
C LYS A 70 -11.67 8.28 -7.43
N GLY A 71 -11.28 9.51 -7.16
CA GLY A 71 -11.75 10.21 -5.97
C GLY A 71 -11.33 11.67 -5.99
N GLY A 72 -11.80 12.39 -4.99
CA GLY A 72 -11.46 13.79 -4.83
C GLY A 72 -11.91 14.32 -3.48
N THR A 73 -11.44 15.50 -3.13
CA THR A 73 -11.84 16.21 -1.91
C THR A 73 -13.30 16.67 -2.03
N VAL A 74 -13.99 16.70 -0.89
CA VAL A 74 -15.41 17.13 -0.80
C VAL A 74 -15.60 18.15 0.32
N GLY A 75 -16.76 18.82 0.33
CA GLY A 75 -17.15 19.75 1.38
C GLY A 75 -16.10 20.85 1.64
N LEU A 76 -15.86 21.14 2.91
CA LEU A 76 -14.90 22.19 3.30
C LEU A 76 -13.47 21.86 2.85
N ALA A 77 -13.08 20.59 2.85
CA ALA A 77 -11.75 20.18 2.39
C ALA A 77 -11.53 20.55 0.92
N ARG A 78 -12.57 20.47 0.06
CA ARG A 78 -12.48 20.86 -1.34
C ARG A 78 -12.30 22.38 -1.52
N VAL A 79 -12.94 23.17 -0.68
CA VAL A 79 -12.79 24.64 -0.70
C VAL A 79 -11.36 25.06 -0.33
N LEU A 80 -10.77 24.39 0.68
CA LEU A 80 -9.43 24.69 1.17
C LEU A 80 -8.33 24.10 0.28
N TYR A 81 -8.58 22.90 -0.26
CA TYR A 81 -7.62 22.13 -1.03
C TYR A 81 -8.34 21.23 -2.04
N GLY A 82 -8.72 21.85 -3.18
CA GLY A 82 -9.37 21.14 -4.27
C GLY A 82 -8.40 20.16 -4.94
N MET A 83 -8.73 18.85 -4.91
CA MET A 83 -7.97 17.81 -5.57
C MET A 83 -8.90 16.73 -6.09
N ASP A 84 -8.74 16.37 -7.36
CA ASP A 84 -9.28 15.15 -7.94
C ASP A 84 -8.15 14.22 -8.33
N GLY A 85 -8.38 12.92 -8.19
CA GLY A 85 -7.35 11.94 -8.46
C GLY A 85 -7.87 10.68 -9.11
N SER A 86 -7.02 10.04 -9.90
CA SER A 86 -7.26 8.70 -10.41
C SER A 86 -6.00 7.86 -10.38
N LEU A 87 -6.19 6.57 -10.18
CA LEU A 87 -5.14 5.57 -10.24
C LEU A 87 -5.64 4.38 -11.05
N VAL A 88 -4.81 3.91 -11.98
CA VAL A 88 -5.05 2.68 -12.71
C VAL A 88 -3.81 1.81 -12.56
N SER A 89 -4.00 0.61 -12.03
CA SER A 89 -2.96 -0.39 -11.90
C SER A 89 -3.35 -1.67 -12.61
N THR A 90 -2.37 -2.34 -13.19
CA THR A 90 -2.54 -3.64 -13.85
C THR A 90 -1.47 -4.62 -13.38
N CYS A 91 -1.87 -5.86 -13.13
CA CYS A 91 -0.97 -6.95 -12.82
C CYS A 91 -1.41 -8.25 -13.52
N SER A 92 -0.47 -9.19 -13.64
CA SER A 92 -0.73 -10.51 -14.23
C SER A 92 -1.49 -11.43 -13.25
N ALA A 93 -1.93 -12.58 -13.76
CA ALA A 93 -2.51 -13.64 -12.93
C ALA A 93 -1.57 -14.14 -11.83
N SER A 94 -0.26 -14.04 -12.01
CA SER A 94 0.76 -14.38 -11.01
C SER A 94 1.03 -13.27 -9.99
N LEU A 95 0.23 -12.19 -10.01
CA LEU A 95 0.35 -11.01 -9.17
C LEU A 95 1.64 -10.20 -9.41
N SER A 96 2.24 -10.37 -10.58
CA SER A 96 3.37 -9.53 -10.99
C SER A 96 2.84 -8.20 -11.53
N PRO A 97 3.25 -7.05 -10.95
CA PRO A 97 2.81 -5.75 -11.43
C PRO A 97 3.35 -5.50 -12.83
N SER A 98 2.58 -4.79 -13.65
CA SER A 98 3.00 -4.40 -15.01
C SER A 98 3.05 -2.89 -15.18
N LYS A 99 1.99 -2.19 -14.77
CA LYS A 99 1.88 -0.74 -14.96
C LYS A 99 1.01 -0.09 -13.92
N LEU A 100 1.44 1.08 -13.47
CA LEU A 100 0.65 1.99 -12.63
C LEU A 100 0.63 3.38 -13.28
N VAL A 101 -0.55 3.97 -13.37
CA VAL A 101 -0.75 5.36 -13.80
C VAL A 101 -1.55 6.08 -12.73
N MET A 102 -1.02 7.19 -12.22
CA MET A 102 -1.73 8.09 -11.31
C MET A 102 -1.85 9.46 -11.95
N ILE A 103 -3.00 10.08 -11.79
CA ILE A 103 -3.27 11.45 -12.18
C ILE A 103 -3.81 12.17 -10.95
N GLU A 104 -3.20 13.29 -10.61
CA GLU A 104 -3.60 14.16 -9.52
C GLU A 104 -3.87 15.54 -10.11
N ASP A 105 -5.12 16.01 -10.04
CA ASP A 105 -5.56 17.30 -10.56
C ASP A 105 -5.84 18.24 -9.38
N TYR A 106 -5.08 19.32 -9.31
CA TYR A 106 -5.19 20.39 -8.31
C TYR A 106 -5.82 21.66 -8.91
N GLY A 107 -6.52 21.55 -10.03
CA GLY A 107 -7.08 22.66 -10.79
C GLY A 107 -6.03 23.44 -11.60
N LYS A 108 -5.11 24.11 -10.93
CA LYS A 108 -4.01 24.85 -11.60
C LYS A 108 -2.83 23.98 -12.01
N LYS A 109 -2.78 22.75 -11.55
CA LYS A 109 -1.66 21.85 -11.76
C LYS A 109 -2.14 20.41 -11.83
N ILE A 110 -1.78 19.73 -12.92
CA ILE A 110 -2.01 18.31 -13.09
C ILE A 110 -0.68 17.57 -13.00
N VAL A 111 -0.64 16.53 -12.18
CA VAL A 111 0.53 15.67 -12.02
C VAL A 111 0.19 14.28 -12.53
N THR A 112 0.92 13.82 -13.55
CA THR A 112 0.80 12.44 -14.05
C THR A 112 2.04 11.66 -13.65
N THR A 113 1.86 10.57 -12.91
CA THR A 113 2.91 9.63 -12.55
C THR A 113 2.65 8.31 -13.27
N LYS A 114 3.62 7.85 -14.06
CA LYS A 114 3.60 6.53 -14.71
C LYS A 114 4.72 5.69 -14.14
N VAL A 115 4.41 4.47 -13.75
CA VAL A 115 5.39 3.49 -13.25
C VAL A 115 5.24 2.24 -14.10
N ASP A 116 6.32 1.86 -14.76
CA ASP A 116 6.43 0.62 -15.50
C ASP A 116 7.27 -0.37 -14.69
N PHE A 117 6.76 -1.59 -14.52
CA PHE A 117 7.40 -2.63 -13.72
C PHE A 117 8.04 -3.67 -14.62
N THR A 118 9.24 -4.08 -14.25
CA THR A 118 10.00 -5.13 -14.93
C THR A 118 10.57 -6.13 -13.92
N ARG A 119 11.20 -7.18 -14.38
CA ARG A 119 11.90 -8.14 -13.50
C ARG A 119 13.05 -7.50 -12.71
N LYS A 120 13.57 -6.33 -13.13
CA LYS A 120 14.67 -5.63 -12.47
C LYS A 120 14.20 -4.58 -11.45
N GLY A 121 12.90 -4.25 -11.44
CA GLY A 121 12.34 -3.22 -10.57
C GLY A 121 11.33 -2.32 -11.30
N ALA A 122 11.27 -1.06 -10.91
CA ALA A 122 10.31 -0.09 -11.41
C ALA A 122 10.99 1.13 -12.05
N THR A 123 10.39 1.65 -13.11
CA THR A 123 10.78 2.92 -13.75
C THR A 123 9.63 3.91 -13.60
N CYS A 124 9.87 5.03 -12.93
CA CYS A 124 8.89 6.07 -12.68
C CYS A 124 9.15 7.30 -13.52
N LEU A 125 8.15 7.76 -14.26
CA LEU A 125 8.12 9.04 -14.96
C LEU A 125 7.02 9.92 -14.40
N ARG A 126 7.39 11.08 -13.82
CA ARG A 126 6.45 12.06 -13.29
C ARG A 126 6.46 13.30 -14.19
N LYS A 127 5.28 13.65 -14.72
CA LYS A 127 5.06 14.84 -15.53
C LYS A 127 4.13 15.81 -14.81
N VAL A 128 4.34 17.09 -15.04
CA VAL A 128 3.51 18.17 -14.49
C VAL A 128 2.97 19.01 -15.65
N SER A 129 1.72 19.44 -15.57
CA SER A 129 1.08 20.39 -16.49
C SER A 129 0.48 21.54 -15.69
N PRO A 130 0.77 22.82 -16.02
CA PRO A 130 1.76 23.25 -17.02
C PRO A 130 3.18 22.74 -16.70
N PRO A 131 4.02 22.55 -17.74
CA PRO A 131 5.31 21.89 -17.59
C PRO A 131 6.29 22.70 -16.73
N ASP A 132 7.08 22.00 -15.93
CA ASP A 132 8.22 22.58 -15.22
C ASP A 132 9.29 23.08 -16.24
N LYS A 133 10.16 24.00 -15.81
CA LYS A 133 11.25 24.54 -16.64
C LYS A 133 12.20 23.45 -17.19
N LYS A 134 12.30 22.29 -16.50
CA LYS A 134 13.14 21.17 -16.92
C LYS A 134 12.29 19.98 -17.35
N PRO A 135 12.63 19.30 -18.45
CA PRO A 135 11.92 18.09 -18.87
C PRO A 135 12.00 17.00 -17.78
N PRO A 136 10.91 16.24 -17.58
CA PRO A 136 10.89 15.18 -16.59
C PRO A 136 11.88 14.05 -16.99
N LYS A 137 12.67 13.59 -16.01
CA LYS A 137 13.58 12.46 -16.21
C LYS A 137 13.02 11.22 -15.50
N PRO A 138 13.09 10.04 -16.15
CA PRO A 138 12.73 8.79 -15.48
C PRO A 138 13.60 8.55 -14.24
N LYS A 139 12.99 8.03 -13.19
CA LYS A 139 13.68 7.58 -11.98
C LYS A 139 13.55 6.07 -11.86
N LEU A 140 14.66 5.42 -11.56
CA LEU A 140 14.76 3.98 -11.43
C LEU A 140 14.72 3.59 -9.95
N PHE A 141 13.94 2.55 -9.65
CA PHE A 141 13.97 1.83 -8.38
C PHE A 141 14.31 0.37 -8.70
N LEU A 142 15.59 0.03 -8.61
CA LEU A 142 16.12 -1.27 -9.01
C LEU A 142 16.00 -2.27 -7.86
N PHE A 143 14.83 -2.90 -7.76
CA PHE A 143 14.58 -3.96 -6.79
C PHE A 143 13.59 -4.98 -7.37
N PRO A 144 14.00 -6.25 -7.59
CA PRO A 144 13.20 -7.22 -8.34
C PRO A 144 11.96 -7.74 -7.59
N LYS A 145 11.92 -7.63 -6.25
CA LYS A 145 10.80 -8.09 -5.42
C LYS A 145 9.86 -6.93 -5.08
N VAL A 146 9.56 -6.08 -6.05
CA VAL A 146 8.69 -4.91 -5.84
C VAL A 146 7.28 -5.19 -6.35
N HIS A 147 6.29 -4.78 -5.56
CA HIS A 147 4.88 -4.75 -5.91
C HIS A 147 4.45 -3.32 -6.24
N ASP A 148 3.37 -3.19 -6.99
CA ASP A 148 2.55 -1.98 -6.98
C ASP A 148 1.44 -2.12 -5.91
N PRO A 149 0.67 -1.06 -5.59
CA PRO A 149 -0.37 -1.14 -4.57
C PRO A 149 -1.40 -2.25 -4.81
N GLN A 150 -1.80 -2.50 -6.07
CA GLN A 150 -2.77 -3.54 -6.41
C GLN A 150 -2.20 -4.95 -6.19
N SER A 151 -1.04 -5.23 -6.75
CA SER A 151 -0.44 -6.57 -6.62
C SER A 151 -0.08 -6.87 -5.16
N ALA A 152 0.30 -5.86 -4.36
CA ALA A 152 0.50 -6.00 -2.92
C ALA A 152 -0.80 -6.37 -2.20
N LEU A 153 -1.90 -5.68 -2.51
CA LEU A 153 -3.21 -5.96 -1.94
C LEU A 153 -3.67 -7.38 -2.30
N LEU A 154 -3.55 -7.79 -3.57
CA LEU A 154 -3.90 -9.13 -4.02
C LEU A 154 -2.98 -10.21 -3.42
N PHE A 155 -1.70 -9.89 -3.21
CA PHE A 155 -0.78 -10.79 -2.51
C PHE A 155 -1.26 -11.02 -1.07
N LEU A 156 -1.55 -9.96 -0.32
CA LEU A 156 -2.08 -10.07 1.04
C LEU A 156 -3.42 -10.83 1.06
N HIS A 157 -4.31 -10.53 0.12
CA HIS A 157 -5.57 -11.24 -0.05
C HIS A 157 -5.38 -12.74 -0.23
N SER A 158 -4.31 -13.19 -0.89
CA SER A 158 -4.02 -14.60 -1.15
C SER A 158 -3.58 -15.39 0.09
N LEU A 159 -3.15 -14.71 1.16
CA LEU A 159 -2.61 -15.35 2.37
C LEU A 159 -3.72 -15.92 3.26
N PRO A 160 -3.45 -16.88 4.12
CA PRO A 160 -4.46 -17.43 5.05
C PRO A 160 -4.95 -16.40 6.07
N LEU A 161 -4.13 -15.44 6.48
CA LEU A 161 -4.43 -14.37 7.44
C LEU A 161 -4.96 -14.92 8.78
N ARG A 162 -4.27 -15.91 9.33
CA ARG A 162 -4.54 -16.43 10.66
C ARG A 162 -4.03 -15.45 11.73
N MET A 163 -4.56 -15.55 12.95
CA MET A 163 -4.07 -14.77 14.08
C MET A 163 -2.55 -14.91 14.22
N GLY A 164 -1.83 -13.79 14.28
CA GLY A 164 -0.38 -13.74 14.38
C GLY A 164 0.39 -13.84 13.06
N ASP A 165 -0.28 -14.23 11.95
CA ASP A 165 0.36 -14.22 10.62
C ASP A 165 0.89 -12.82 10.29
N SER A 166 2.04 -12.78 9.64
CA SER A 166 2.63 -11.54 9.15
C SER A 166 3.12 -11.68 7.71
N ALA A 167 3.12 -10.56 6.99
CA ALA A 167 3.67 -10.45 5.65
C ALA A 167 4.48 -9.16 5.53
N ARG A 168 5.61 -9.22 4.83
CA ARG A 168 6.46 -8.07 4.54
C ARG A 168 6.59 -7.90 3.04
N LEU A 169 6.31 -6.71 2.55
CA LEU A 169 6.29 -6.39 1.12
C LEU A 169 7.06 -5.11 0.84
N CYS A 170 7.66 -5.02 -0.34
CA CYS A 170 8.16 -3.77 -0.89
C CYS A 170 7.19 -3.29 -1.98
N VAL A 171 6.64 -2.10 -1.82
CA VAL A 171 5.63 -1.52 -2.71
C VAL A 171 6.15 -0.21 -3.30
N CYS A 172 6.10 -0.09 -4.62
CA CYS A 172 6.46 1.12 -5.34
C CYS A 172 5.25 1.73 -6.03
N ALA A 173 4.92 2.96 -5.69
CA ALA A 173 3.89 3.74 -6.36
C ALA A 173 4.44 5.03 -6.99
N GLY A 174 5.77 5.15 -7.09
CA GLY A 174 6.43 6.37 -7.57
C GLY A 174 7.95 6.22 -7.64
N ASN A 175 8.67 7.16 -7.04
CA ASN A 175 10.12 7.28 -7.17
C ASN A 175 10.93 6.42 -6.17
N SER A 176 10.27 5.84 -5.19
CA SER A 176 10.89 5.10 -4.08
C SER A 176 10.01 3.93 -3.69
N GLY A 177 10.60 2.96 -3.01
CA GLY A 177 9.87 1.87 -2.40
C GLY A 177 9.27 2.26 -1.04
N ASN A 178 8.24 1.54 -0.65
CA ASN A 178 7.73 1.54 0.70
C ASN A 178 7.77 0.10 1.21
N HIS A 179 8.35 -0.09 2.38
CA HIS A 179 8.31 -1.36 3.09
C HIS A 179 7.03 -1.40 3.91
N LEU A 180 6.26 -2.45 3.75
CA LEU A 180 5.06 -2.73 4.52
C LEU A 180 5.29 -4.00 5.33
N GLU A 181 5.06 -3.93 6.63
CA GLU A 181 4.89 -5.10 7.48
C GLU A 181 3.43 -5.14 7.94
N VAL A 182 2.69 -6.15 7.50
CA VAL A 182 1.28 -6.37 7.84
C VAL A 182 1.21 -7.54 8.80
N LYS A 183 0.59 -7.36 9.98
CA LYS A 183 0.42 -8.39 10.99
C LYS A 183 -1.05 -8.52 11.37
N VAL A 184 -1.59 -9.74 11.33
CA VAL A 184 -2.95 -10.02 11.84
C VAL A 184 -2.93 -9.94 13.37
N THR A 185 -3.74 -9.04 13.92
CA THR A 185 -3.78 -8.75 15.36
C THR A 185 -5.07 -9.15 16.05
N GLY A 186 -6.10 -9.50 15.30
CA GLY A 186 -7.37 -9.91 15.88
C GLY A 186 -8.45 -10.19 14.85
N ARG A 187 -9.56 -10.68 15.36
CA ARG A 187 -10.86 -10.75 14.69
C ARG A 187 -11.89 -10.11 15.56
N GLU A 188 -12.74 -9.29 14.97
CA GLU A 188 -13.79 -8.59 15.68
C GLU A 188 -14.95 -8.26 14.76
N LYS A 189 -16.10 -7.91 15.32
CA LYS A 189 -17.21 -7.38 14.55
C LYS A 189 -17.02 -5.88 14.37
N LEU A 190 -17.25 -5.40 13.17
CA LEU A 190 -17.19 -3.98 12.84
C LEU A 190 -18.45 -3.59 12.07
N ARG A 191 -19.13 -2.52 12.52
CA ARG A 191 -20.27 -1.96 11.82
C ARG A 191 -19.78 -0.96 10.77
N VAL A 192 -20.03 -1.28 9.50
CA VAL A 192 -19.64 -0.47 8.33
C VAL A 192 -20.76 -0.54 7.31
N ALA A 193 -21.10 0.58 6.68
CA ALA A 193 -22.19 0.67 5.70
C ALA A 193 -23.50 0.07 6.23
N GLU A 194 -23.86 0.44 7.47
CA GLU A 194 -25.06 0.00 8.19
C GLU A 194 -25.20 -1.52 8.41
N ARG A 195 -24.13 -2.26 8.17
CA ARG A 195 -24.06 -3.71 8.31
C ARG A 195 -22.96 -4.11 9.29
N ASP A 196 -23.17 -5.17 10.06
CA ASP A 196 -22.18 -5.81 10.89
C ASP A 196 -21.37 -6.81 10.05
N TRP A 197 -20.06 -6.70 10.13
CA TRP A 197 -19.11 -7.54 9.42
C TRP A 197 -18.21 -8.28 10.41
N ASP A 198 -18.00 -9.56 10.18
CA ASP A 198 -16.86 -10.25 10.79
C ASP A 198 -15.60 -9.79 10.08
N THR A 199 -14.60 -9.39 10.85
CA THR A 199 -13.40 -8.74 10.29
C THR A 199 -12.11 -9.35 10.77
N ILE A 200 -11.10 -9.27 9.91
CA ILE A 200 -9.70 -9.51 10.25
C ILE A 200 -9.05 -8.14 10.47
N ARG A 201 -8.56 -7.90 11.68
CA ARG A 201 -7.83 -6.69 12.02
C ARG A 201 -6.34 -6.89 11.79
N CYS A 202 -5.74 -5.99 11.04
CA CYS A 202 -4.31 -6.00 10.73
C CYS A 202 -3.64 -4.72 11.19
N ALA A 203 -2.53 -4.82 11.90
CA ALA A 203 -1.62 -3.72 12.13
C ALA A 203 -0.63 -3.62 10.97
N VAL A 204 -0.37 -2.41 10.48
CA VAL A 204 0.53 -2.15 9.37
C VAL A 204 1.63 -1.18 9.80
N LYS A 205 2.88 -1.62 9.70
CA LYS A 205 4.05 -0.76 9.86
C LYS A 205 4.56 -0.34 8.50
N LEU A 206 4.90 0.92 8.36
CA LEU A 206 5.37 1.53 7.13
C LEU A 206 6.81 2.00 7.28
N GLY A 207 7.61 1.75 6.25
CA GLY A 207 8.95 2.28 6.08
C GLY A 207 9.13 2.84 4.68
N SER A 208 10.06 3.75 4.52
CA SER A 208 10.47 4.26 3.22
C SER A 208 11.76 3.59 2.80
N VAL A 209 11.84 3.16 1.54
CA VAL A 209 13.02 2.55 0.93
C VAL A 209 13.52 3.48 -0.16
N ASP A 210 14.74 3.98 -0.02
CA ASP A 210 15.35 4.87 -1.00
C ASP A 210 15.94 4.11 -2.20
N LYS A 211 16.54 4.84 -3.15
CA LYS A 211 17.19 4.26 -4.33
C LYS A 211 18.38 3.36 -4.02
N ASN A 212 19.00 3.52 -2.84
CA ASN A 212 20.13 2.72 -2.37
C ASN A 212 19.64 1.52 -1.52
N LEU A 213 18.32 1.28 -1.49
CA LEU A 213 17.65 0.24 -0.72
C LEU A 213 17.82 0.42 0.81
N THR A 214 18.05 1.64 1.28
CA THR A 214 18.09 1.96 2.71
C THR A 214 16.67 2.06 3.23
N LEU A 215 16.35 1.26 4.25
CA LEU A 215 15.05 1.29 4.93
C LEU A 215 15.07 2.27 6.10
N THR A 216 14.11 3.18 6.11
CA THR A 216 13.86 4.12 7.23
C THR A 216 12.39 4.07 7.65
N PRO A 217 12.07 4.16 8.96
CA PRO A 217 10.68 4.23 9.41
C PRO A 217 9.92 5.40 8.79
N SER A 218 8.64 5.18 8.47
CA SER A 218 7.79 6.27 7.97
C SER A 218 7.58 7.33 9.05
N LYS A 219 7.82 8.60 8.69
CA LYS A 219 7.52 9.75 9.55
C LYS A 219 6.13 10.34 9.30
N ARG A 220 5.49 9.99 8.17
CA ARG A 220 4.25 10.61 7.71
C ARG A 220 2.99 9.93 8.21
N LEU A 221 3.02 8.60 8.27
CA LEU A 221 1.88 7.79 8.66
C LEU A 221 2.36 6.70 9.62
N LYS A 222 1.73 6.62 10.79
CA LYS A 222 2.08 5.71 11.88
C LYS A 222 0.83 4.98 12.37
N ASN A 223 1.02 3.92 13.16
CA ASN A 223 -0.06 3.21 13.85
C ASN A 223 -1.24 2.88 12.92
N VAL A 224 -0.91 2.37 11.71
CA VAL A 224 -1.94 2.04 10.72
C VAL A 224 -2.63 0.75 11.12
N THR A 225 -3.94 0.78 11.16
CA THR A 225 -4.80 -0.39 11.36
C THR A 225 -5.74 -0.52 10.15
N VAL A 226 -5.90 -1.75 9.69
CA VAL A 226 -6.75 -2.07 8.55
C VAL A 226 -7.71 -3.19 8.97
N TRP A 227 -8.98 -3.05 8.63
CA TRP A 227 -10.01 -4.07 8.80
C TRP A 227 -10.47 -4.54 7.42
N ILE A 228 -10.39 -5.84 7.22
CA ILE A 228 -10.89 -6.50 6.02
C ILE A 228 -11.96 -7.50 6.40
N SER A 229 -12.94 -7.73 5.53
CA SER A 229 -13.99 -8.72 5.80
C SER A 229 -13.40 -10.12 5.94
N ASP A 230 -13.86 -10.89 6.94
CA ASP A 230 -13.44 -12.28 7.16
C ASP A 230 -14.32 -13.25 6.36
N ASP A 231 -14.37 -13.03 5.06
CA ASP A 231 -15.10 -13.82 4.08
C ASP A 231 -14.26 -14.06 2.81
N LYS A 232 -14.86 -14.67 1.80
CA LYS A 232 -14.19 -14.98 0.52
C LYS A 232 -13.76 -13.73 -0.27
N ASP A 233 -14.40 -12.59 -0.06
CA ASP A 233 -14.15 -11.38 -0.84
C ASP A 233 -13.08 -10.49 -0.20
N ARG A 234 -12.85 -10.62 1.12
CA ARG A 234 -11.82 -9.87 1.87
C ARG A 234 -11.80 -8.40 1.51
N LEU A 235 -12.98 -7.78 1.58
CA LEU A 235 -13.15 -6.36 1.30
C LEU A 235 -12.37 -5.50 2.28
N LEU A 236 -11.72 -4.48 1.80
CA LEU A 236 -11.22 -3.42 2.68
C LEU A 236 -12.43 -2.67 3.24
N LEU A 237 -12.70 -2.83 4.54
CA LEU A 237 -13.84 -2.20 5.19
C LEU A 237 -13.47 -0.84 5.79
N ARG A 238 -12.34 -0.79 6.49
CA ARG A 238 -11.85 0.42 7.14
C ARG A 238 -10.33 0.40 7.23
N ALA A 239 -9.73 1.56 7.12
CA ALA A 239 -8.32 1.80 7.40
C ALA A 239 -8.17 3.08 8.21
N GLU A 240 -7.30 3.08 9.21
CA GLU A 240 -6.99 4.24 10.03
C GLU A 240 -5.48 4.36 10.22
N GLY A 241 -5.01 5.58 10.40
CA GLY A 241 -3.60 5.82 10.70
C GLY A 241 -3.38 7.21 11.29
N GLU A 242 -2.30 7.36 12.02
CA GLU A 242 -1.91 8.62 12.63
C GLU A 242 -0.99 9.39 11.71
N VAL A 243 -1.27 10.67 11.52
CA VAL A 243 -0.43 11.65 10.83
C VAL A 243 0.09 12.66 11.85
N PHE A 244 0.95 13.58 11.41
CA PHE A 244 1.55 14.60 12.31
C PHE A 244 0.48 15.36 13.13
N LEU A 245 -0.65 15.70 12.52
CA LEU A 245 -1.78 16.33 13.20
C LEU A 245 -3.02 15.44 13.04
N GLY A 246 -3.35 14.66 14.06
CA GLY A 246 -4.58 13.89 14.14
C GLY A 246 -4.52 12.54 13.45
N ARG A 247 -5.69 12.05 13.05
CA ARG A 247 -5.87 10.71 12.47
C ARG A 247 -6.57 10.81 11.12
N VAL A 248 -6.07 10.06 10.15
CA VAL A 248 -6.75 9.85 8.86
C VAL A 248 -7.46 8.51 8.87
N TRP A 249 -8.58 8.43 8.17
CA TRP A 249 -9.36 7.21 8.05
C TRP A 249 -9.96 7.10 6.64
N ALA A 250 -10.21 5.88 6.22
CA ALA A 250 -11.01 5.54 5.06
C ALA A 250 -11.99 4.43 5.46
N GLU A 251 -13.26 4.56 5.08
CA GLU A 251 -14.31 3.60 5.42
C GLU A 251 -15.19 3.32 4.21
N MET A 252 -15.50 2.05 3.99
CA MET A 252 -16.37 1.62 2.90
C MET A 252 -17.81 2.09 3.17
N LYS A 253 -18.41 2.73 2.18
CA LYS A 253 -19.78 3.20 2.19
C LYS A 253 -20.74 2.22 1.51
N SER A 254 -20.27 1.62 0.42
CA SER A 254 -21.05 0.63 -0.34
C SER A 254 -20.14 -0.24 -1.19
N VAL A 255 -20.63 -1.42 -1.56
CA VAL A 255 -19.98 -2.31 -2.51
C VAL A 255 -21.00 -2.96 -3.41
N GLU A 256 -20.69 -3.03 -4.70
CA GLU A 256 -21.45 -3.72 -5.73
C GLU A 256 -20.54 -4.74 -6.42
N PHE A 257 -21.03 -5.97 -6.55
CA PHE A 257 -20.32 -7.02 -7.27
C PHE A 257 -20.79 -7.10 -8.73
N ALA A 258 -19.84 -7.27 -9.65
CA ALA A 258 -20.20 -7.54 -11.04
C ALA A 258 -20.98 -8.87 -11.12
N LYS A 259 -22.01 -8.86 -11.94
CA LYS A 259 -22.84 -10.04 -12.26
C LYS A 259 -22.08 -11.03 -13.12
#